data_3f386632c0ee7b1365ae917a8a537ee6
#
_entry.id   3f386632c0ee7b1365ae917a8a537ee6
#
_cell.length_a   1.000
_cell.length_b   1.000
_cell.length_c   1.000
_cell.angle_alpha   90.00
_cell.angle_beta   90.00
_cell.angle_gamma   90.00
#
_symmetry.space_group_name_H-M   'P 1'
#
loop_
_entity.id
_entity.type
_entity.pdbx_description
1 polymer ?
#
loop_
_entity_poly.entity_id
_entity_poly.type
_entity_poly.pdbx_seq_one_letter_code
_entity_poly.pdbx_strand_id
1 'polypeptide(L)'
;GGMVRNVRAENLSAALINEILERHPEVNPDEVEDVIWGCVNQTKEQGFNIARFISLMTPLPHRCAAQTVNRLCASSMTAIHSAAMAIMSGQGEVFFCGGVEHMGHVPMDHGVDPNPSSSLFSAKASGMMGLTAEMVAIQHRVSREDQDSFAFRSHQRASKSTTSGRFSREIVGVEGHDQEGHLQFCLEDEVIRHDAKLDEIAALKPVFNPVSGPVTAGTSSA
;
A
#
# COMPACT_ATOMS: atom_id res chain seq x y z
N GLY A 1 -11.55 -7.80 -6.31
CA GLY A 1 -12.21 -8.49 -5.19
C GLY A 1 -11.85 -7.86 -3.86
N GLY A 2 -12.24 -8.49 -2.79
CA GLY A 2 -11.97 -8.03 -1.43
C GLY A 2 -13.09 -7.20 -0.81
N MET A 3 -13.08 -7.09 0.51
CA MET A 3 -14.13 -6.43 1.29
C MET A 3 -14.24 -4.93 1.02
N VAL A 4 -13.13 -4.26 0.71
CA VAL A 4 -13.11 -2.82 0.41
C VAL A 4 -13.33 -2.48 -1.07
N ARG A 5 -13.71 -3.44 -1.91
CA ARG A 5 -13.84 -3.26 -3.38
C ARG A 5 -14.82 -2.16 -3.82
N ASN A 6 -15.77 -1.79 -2.97
CA ASN A 6 -16.75 -0.76 -3.23
C ASN A 6 -16.52 0.53 -2.41
N VAL A 7 -15.40 0.61 -1.68
CA VAL A 7 -15.06 1.77 -0.84
C VAL A 7 -14.02 2.60 -1.56
N ARG A 8 -14.26 3.90 -1.69
CA ARG A 8 -13.33 4.81 -2.37
C ARG A 8 -12.04 5.01 -1.59
N ALA A 9 -10.95 5.26 -2.28
CA ALA A 9 -9.62 5.45 -1.69
C ALA A 9 -9.57 6.59 -0.65
N GLU A 10 -10.23 7.71 -0.96
CA GLU A 10 -10.29 8.85 -0.06
C GLU A 10 -11.11 8.56 1.20
N ASN A 11 -12.18 7.73 1.10
CA ASN A 11 -12.98 7.34 2.26
C ASN A 11 -12.17 6.44 3.21
N LEU A 12 -11.44 5.48 2.67
CA LEU A 12 -10.53 4.63 3.46
C LEU A 12 -9.50 5.47 4.21
N SER A 13 -8.91 6.43 3.52
CA SER A 13 -7.88 7.30 4.11
C SER A 13 -8.44 8.26 5.16
N ALA A 14 -9.61 8.86 4.90
CA ALA A 14 -10.26 9.74 5.87
C ALA A 14 -10.67 8.97 7.14
N ALA A 15 -11.14 7.72 7.01
CA ALA A 15 -11.44 6.86 8.15
C ALA A 15 -10.23 6.66 9.06
N LEU A 16 -9.03 6.48 8.49
CA LEU A 16 -7.79 6.36 9.28
C LEU A 16 -7.47 7.62 10.08
N ILE A 17 -7.56 8.80 9.46
CA ILE A 17 -7.28 10.07 10.15
C ILE A 17 -8.32 10.32 11.25
N ASN A 18 -9.59 10.08 10.98
CA ASN A 18 -10.65 10.22 11.97
C ASN A 18 -10.40 9.33 13.18
N GLU A 19 -10.10 8.05 12.96
CA GLU A 19 -9.81 7.10 14.04
C GLU A 19 -8.56 7.49 14.84
N ILE A 20 -7.51 8.00 14.17
CA ILE A 20 -6.29 8.47 14.87
C ILE A 20 -6.66 9.65 15.78
N LEU A 21 -7.45 10.61 15.31
CA LEU A 21 -7.89 11.74 16.12
C LEU A 21 -8.79 11.30 17.30
N GLU A 22 -9.64 10.30 17.09
CA GLU A 22 -10.49 9.72 18.16
C GLU A 22 -9.65 8.99 19.22
N ARG A 23 -8.64 8.22 18.80
CA ARG A 23 -7.72 7.50 19.72
C ARG A 23 -6.77 8.42 20.46
N HIS A 24 -6.49 9.59 19.89
CA HIS A 24 -5.53 10.55 20.38
C HIS A 24 -6.15 11.95 20.60
N PRO A 25 -7.06 12.09 21.59
CA PRO A 25 -7.75 13.35 21.86
C PRO A 25 -6.81 14.47 22.33
N GLU A 26 -5.58 14.14 22.70
CA GLU A 26 -4.51 15.08 22.98
C GLU A 26 -3.97 15.80 21.74
N VAL A 27 -4.20 15.26 20.54
CA VAL A 27 -3.84 15.90 19.28
C VAL A 27 -4.92 16.89 18.89
N ASN A 28 -4.60 18.18 18.94
CA ASN A 28 -5.50 19.22 18.50
C ASN A 28 -5.52 19.28 16.96
N PRO A 29 -6.65 19.01 16.28
CA PRO A 29 -6.73 19.08 14.83
C PRO A 29 -6.30 20.45 14.25
N ASP A 30 -6.48 21.54 15.02
CA ASP A 30 -6.09 22.88 14.64
C ASP A 30 -4.57 23.10 14.57
N GLU A 31 -3.78 22.22 15.15
CA GLU A 31 -2.31 22.28 15.14
C GLU A 31 -1.72 21.52 13.96
N VAL A 32 -2.53 20.78 13.21
CA VAL A 32 -2.05 20.02 12.02
C VAL A 32 -1.82 20.98 10.87
N GLU A 33 -0.59 21.05 10.40
CA GLU A 33 -0.16 21.97 9.36
C GLU A 33 -0.31 21.41 7.97
N ASP A 34 -0.01 20.12 7.78
CA ASP A 34 -0.05 19.48 6.45
C ASP A 34 -0.44 18.00 6.56
N VAL A 35 -1.16 17.53 5.53
CA VAL A 35 -1.43 16.12 5.27
C VAL A 35 -0.58 15.68 4.09
N ILE A 36 0.46 14.89 4.32
CA ILE A 36 1.37 14.40 3.28
C ILE A 36 1.02 12.95 2.97
N TRP A 37 0.42 12.71 1.80
CA TRP A 37 -0.15 11.40 1.46
C TRP A 37 0.50 10.80 0.21
N GLY A 38 1.03 9.59 0.35
CA GLY A 38 1.61 8.84 -0.76
C GLY A 38 0.54 8.26 -1.67
N CYS A 39 0.66 8.51 -2.98
CA CYS A 39 -0.18 7.88 -3.99
C CYS A 39 0.56 7.84 -5.32
N VAL A 40 0.60 6.68 -5.98
CA VAL A 40 1.32 6.49 -7.24
C VAL A 40 0.44 6.85 -8.44
N ASN A 41 -0.71 6.20 -8.55
CA ASN A 41 -1.63 6.40 -9.69
C ASN A 41 -2.63 7.51 -9.40
N GLN A 42 -2.19 8.76 -9.60
CA GLN A 42 -2.99 9.96 -9.32
C GLN A 42 -4.01 10.24 -10.44
N THR A 43 -4.88 9.26 -10.68
CA THR A 43 -5.96 9.33 -11.68
C THR A 43 -7.28 8.88 -11.08
N LYS A 44 -8.41 9.12 -11.74
CA LYS A 44 -9.76 8.83 -11.27
C LYS A 44 -10.00 9.41 -9.87
N GLU A 45 -10.46 8.59 -8.91
CA GLU A 45 -10.69 9.01 -7.52
C GLU A 45 -9.41 9.36 -6.76
N GLN A 46 -8.27 8.89 -7.22
CA GLN A 46 -6.95 9.26 -6.69
C GLN A 46 -6.34 10.49 -7.40
N GLY A 47 -7.09 11.09 -8.33
CA GLY A 47 -6.64 12.20 -9.16
C GLY A 47 -6.49 13.53 -8.44
N PHE A 48 -5.94 14.52 -9.14
CA PHE A 48 -5.58 15.84 -8.63
C PHE A 48 -4.67 15.76 -7.39
N ASN A 49 -5.22 16.02 -6.21
CA ASN A 49 -4.52 15.96 -4.93
C ASN A 49 -5.39 15.20 -3.93
N ILE A 50 -5.25 13.87 -3.92
CA ILE A 50 -6.04 13.02 -3.01
C ILE A 50 -5.84 13.41 -1.54
N ALA A 51 -4.65 13.82 -1.14
CA ALA A 51 -4.39 14.28 0.22
C ALA A 51 -5.31 15.45 0.60
N ARG A 52 -5.58 16.37 -0.34
CA ARG A 52 -6.50 17.49 -0.09
C ARG A 52 -7.93 17.00 0.05
N PHE A 53 -8.40 16.09 -0.78
CA PHE A 53 -9.74 15.53 -0.63
C PHE A 53 -9.89 14.81 0.71
N ILE A 54 -8.89 14.03 1.12
CA ILE A 54 -8.87 13.36 2.43
C ILE A 54 -8.97 14.39 3.55
N SER A 55 -8.13 15.43 3.55
CA SER A 55 -8.14 16.45 4.62
C SER A 55 -9.49 17.17 4.75
N LEU A 56 -10.18 17.42 3.63
CA LEU A 56 -11.51 18.05 3.61
C LEU A 56 -12.64 17.13 4.11
N MET A 57 -12.41 15.82 4.21
CA MET A 57 -13.35 14.82 4.72
C MET A 57 -13.12 14.48 6.20
N THR A 58 -12.25 15.22 6.87
CA THR A 58 -11.86 15.00 8.27
C THR A 58 -12.11 16.27 9.09
N PRO A 59 -12.04 16.23 10.44
CA PRO A 59 -12.16 17.41 11.30
C PRO A 59 -11.01 18.41 11.19
N LEU A 60 -10.03 18.18 10.31
CA LEU A 60 -8.92 19.10 10.10
C LEU A 60 -9.41 20.46 9.57
N PRO A 61 -8.82 21.57 10.00
CA PRO A 61 -9.26 22.88 9.55
C PRO A 61 -8.96 23.11 8.05
N HIS A 62 -9.76 23.92 7.40
CA HIS A 62 -9.57 24.22 5.96
C HIS A 62 -8.21 24.87 5.65
N ARG A 63 -7.56 25.49 6.64
CA ARG A 63 -6.21 26.04 6.51
C ARG A 63 -5.12 24.98 6.52
N CYS A 64 -5.41 23.77 7.02
CA CYS A 64 -4.47 22.66 6.96
C CYS A 64 -4.11 22.40 5.49
N ALA A 65 -2.82 22.45 5.19
CA ALA A 65 -2.32 22.17 3.84
C ALA A 65 -2.46 20.68 3.53
N ALA A 66 -2.30 20.32 2.24
CA ALA A 66 -2.26 18.91 1.86
C ALA A 66 -1.46 18.73 0.58
N GLN A 67 -0.62 17.71 0.53
CA GLN A 67 0.15 17.34 -0.66
C GLN A 67 0.16 15.85 -0.91
N THR A 68 0.02 15.47 -2.17
CA THR A 68 0.19 14.08 -2.61
C THR A 68 1.59 13.89 -3.17
N VAL A 69 2.30 12.90 -2.64
CA VAL A 69 3.68 12.61 -3.05
C VAL A 69 3.77 11.26 -3.77
N ASN A 70 4.60 11.20 -4.80
CA ASN A 70 4.85 9.99 -5.56
C ASN A 70 6.36 9.68 -5.62
N ARG A 71 6.73 8.55 -5.05
CA ARG A 71 8.04 7.90 -5.19
C ARG A 71 7.85 6.40 -5.34
N LEU A 72 6.85 6.00 -6.15
CA LEU A 72 6.41 4.63 -6.33
C LEU A 72 6.17 3.94 -4.96
N CYS A 73 6.66 2.73 -4.76
CA CYS A 73 6.47 1.98 -3.50
C CYS A 73 7.03 2.67 -2.24
N ALA A 74 7.85 3.72 -2.40
CA ALA A 74 8.41 4.51 -1.30
C ALA A 74 7.64 5.81 -1.02
N SER A 75 6.44 5.99 -1.58
CA SER A 75 5.69 7.25 -1.46
C SER A 75 5.33 7.60 -0.01
N SER A 76 4.78 6.65 0.76
CA SER A 76 4.45 6.91 2.18
C SER A 76 5.69 7.15 3.04
N MET A 77 6.81 6.46 2.75
CA MET A 77 8.08 6.75 3.41
C MET A 77 8.58 8.17 3.07
N THR A 78 8.39 8.62 1.83
CA THR A 78 8.69 10.00 1.43
C THR A 78 7.83 11.01 2.18
N ALA A 79 6.55 10.71 2.41
CA ALA A 79 5.68 11.55 3.23
C ALA A 79 6.26 11.74 4.64
N ILE A 80 6.66 10.66 5.30
CA ILE A 80 7.29 10.69 6.64
C ILE A 80 8.59 11.50 6.61
N HIS A 81 9.46 11.28 5.62
CA HIS A 81 10.71 12.03 5.51
C HIS A 81 10.48 13.52 5.29
N SER A 82 9.47 13.87 4.48
CA SER A 82 9.12 15.28 4.23
C SER A 82 8.66 15.97 5.50
N ALA A 83 7.77 15.35 6.27
CA ALA A 83 7.32 15.86 7.57
C ALA A 83 8.50 16.00 8.56
N ALA A 84 9.34 14.97 8.66
CA ALA A 84 10.50 15.03 9.55
C ALA A 84 11.45 16.18 9.18
N MET A 85 11.71 16.40 7.89
CA MET A 85 12.53 17.53 7.42
C MET A 85 11.85 18.88 7.71
N ALA A 86 10.51 18.98 7.54
CA ALA A 86 9.77 20.20 7.87
C ALA A 86 9.89 20.53 9.37
N ILE A 87 9.71 19.54 10.24
CA ILE A 87 9.88 19.71 11.70
C ILE A 87 11.32 20.14 12.02
N MET A 88 12.33 19.46 11.48
CA MET A 88 13.74 19.78 11.72
C MET A 88 14.14 21.18 11.24
N SER A 89 13.46 21.71 10.22
CA SER A 89 13.70 23.06 9.68
C SER A 89 12.78 24.14 10.29
N GLY A 90 11.96 23.79 11.27
CA GLY A 90 11.04 24.72 11.94
C GLY A 90 9.88 25.19 11.06
N GLN A 91 9.47 24.41 10.08
CA GLN A 91 8.35 24.72 9.18
C GLN A 91 7.01 24.16 9.68
N GLY A 92 6.98 23.57 10.85
CA GLY A 92 5.80 23.05 11.49
C GLY A 92 6.13 22.00 12.54
N GLU A 93 5.13 21.56 13.30
CA GLU A 93 5.29 20.63 14.42
C GLU A 93 4.42 19.37 14.28
N VAL A 94 3.24 19.45 13.65
CA VAL A 94 2.28 18.36 13.57
C VAL A 94 1.87 18.09 12.12
N PHE A 95 2.06 16.87 11.68
CA PHE A 95 1.77 16.42 10.31
C PHE A 95 1.06 15.07 10.31
N PHE A 96 0.08 14.89 9.42
CA PHE A 96 -0.41 13.55 9.07
C PHE A 96 0.35 12.99 7.87
N CYS A 97 0.93 11.80 8.03
CA CYS A 97 1.64 11.10 6.98
C CYS A 97 1.03 9.72 6.73
N GLY A 98 0.74 9.42 5.48
CA GLY A 98 0.17 8.14 5.11
C GLY A 98 0.30 7.87 3.61
N GLY A 99 -0.58 7.02 3.11
CA GLY A 99 -0.69 6.73 1.68
C GLY A 99 -1.81 5.75 1.38
N VAL A 100 -2.23 5.75 0.13
CA VAL A 100 -3.27 4.87 -0.38
C VAL A 100 -2.99 4.51 -1.84
N GLU A 101 -3.34 3.28 -2.20
CA GLU A 101 -3.36 2.82 -3.59
C GLU A 101 -4.50 1.83 -3.77
N HIS A 102 -5.58 2.24 -4.40
CA HIS A 102 -6.74 1.39 -4.65
C HIS A 102 -6.67 0.78 -6.04
N MET A 103 -5.88 -0.27 -6.21
CA MET A 103 -5.65 -0.89 -7.52
C MET A 103 -6.89 -1.58 -8.11
N GLY A 104 -7.92 -1.84 -7.32
CA GLY A 104 -9.21 -2.33 -7.80
C GLY A 104 -10.02 -1.26 -8.57
N HIS A 105 -9.94 0.00 -8.17
CA HIS A 105 -10.62 1.13 -8.82
C HIS A 105 -9.74 1.84 -9.83
N VAL A 106 -8.45 1.92 -9.55
CA VAL A 106 -7.46 2.59 -10.39
C VAL A 106 -6.39 1.58 -10.81
N PRO A 107 -6.55 0.95 -12.00
CA PRO A 107 -5.56 0.02 -12.51
C PRO A 107 -4.16 0.65 -12.60
N MET A 108 -3.12 -0.16 -12.37
CA MET A 108 -1.74 0.28 -12.22
C MET A 108 -1.19 1.02 -13.46
N ASP A 109 -1.71 0.71 -14.63
CA ASP A 109 -1.31 1.28 -15.92
C ASP A 109 -2.27 2.38 -16.43
N HIS A 110 -3.30 2.74 -15.64
CA HIS A 110 -4.30 3.71 -16.06
C HIS A 110 -3.71 5.12 -16.21
N GLY A 111 -3.74 5.64 -17.44
CA GLY A 111 -3.21 6.97 -17.75
C GLY A 111 -1.68 7.07 -17.77
N VAL A 112 -0.98 5.94 -17.81
CA VAL A 112 0.49 5.90 -17.90
C VAL A 112 0.91 5.92 -19.36
N ASP A 113 1.67 6.94 -19.74
CA ASP A 113 2.25 7.09 -21.10
C ASP A 113 3.76 7.37 -20.98
N PRO A 114 4.60 6.32 -20.86
CA PRO A 114 6.04 6.48 -20.69
C PRO A 114 6.67 7.04 -21.96
N ASN A 115 7.60 7.99 -21.80
CA ASN A 115 8.37 8.50 -22.94
C ASN A 115 9.16 7.36 -23.61
N PRO A 116 8.95 7.08 -24.90
CA PRO A 116 9.66 6.03 -25.64
C PRO A 116 11.19 6.14 -25.54
N SER A 117 11.72 7.35 -25.45
CA SER A 117 13.17 7.59 -25.32
C SER A 117 13.76 7.06 -24.00
N SER A 118 12.94 6.81 -22.98
CA SER A 118 13.42 6.24 -21.73
C SER A 118 14.04 4.85 -21.92
N SER A 119 13.63 4.11 -22.97
CA SER A 119 14.19 2.82 -23.32
C SER A 119 15.66 2.85 -23.74
N LEU A 120 16.19 4.04 -24.09
CA LEU A 120 17.62 4.24 -24.37
C LEU A 120 18.47 4.19 -23.09
N PHE A 121 17.87 4.44 -21.92
CA PHE A 121 18.56 4.59 -20.64
C PHE A 121 18.24 3.49 -19.63
N SER A 122 17.17 2.76 -19.86
CA SER A 122 16.77 1.65 -18.99
C SER A 122 16.16 0.50 -19.78
N ALA A 123 16.44 -0.73 -19.34
CA ALA A 123 15.83 -1.91 -19.95
C ALA A 123 14.30 -1.89 -19.72
N LYS A 124 13.54 -2.27 -20.74
CA LYS A 124 12.07 -2.39 -20.67
C LYS A 124 11.62 -3.25 -19.47
N ALA A 125 12.38 -4.30 -19.16
CA ALA A 125 12.15 -5.19 -18.02
C ALA A 125 12.21 -4.47 -16.67
N SER A 126 12.93 -3.34 -16.55
CA SER A 126 13.02 -2.59 -15.30
C SER A 126 11.69 -1.96 -14.84
N GLY A 127 10.74 -1.78 -15.76
CA GLY A 127 9.37 -1.36 -15.47
C GLY A 127 8.43 -2.50 -15.05
N MET A 128 8.88 -3.75 -15.13
CA MET A 128 8.11 -4.95 -14.80
C MET A 128 8.74 -5.66 -13.60
N MET A 129 8.26 -5.40 -12.40
CA MET A 129 8.86 -5.89 -11.15
C MET A 129 9.06 -7.40 -11.12
N GLY A 130 8.14 -8.18 -11.68
CA GLY A 130 8.28 -9.63 -11.75
C GLY A 130 9.48 -10.07 -12.60
N LEU A 131 9.71 -9.44 -13.76
CA LEU A 131 10.91 -9.72 -14.58
C LEU A 131 12.19 -9.25 -13.89
N THR A 132 12.13 -8.12 -13.19
CA THR A 132 13.26 -7.66 -12.36
C THR A 132 13.58 -8.66 -11.26
N ALA A 133 12.56 -9.21 -10.59
CA ALA A 133 12.74 -10.25 -9.57
C ALA A 133 13.37 -11.53 -10.15
N GLU A 134 12.94 -11.97 -11.35
CA GLU A 134 13.56 -13.08 -12.09
C GLU A 134 15.06 -12.83 -12.34
N MET A 135 15.40 -11.62 -12.81
CA MET A 135 16.80 -11.24 -13.08
C MET A 135 17.65 -11.22 -11.79
N VAL A 136 17.10 -10.66 -10.71
CA VAL A 136 17.77 -10.59 -9.40
C VAL A 136 17.98 -12.01 -8.84
N ALA A 137 16.98 -12.87 -8.98
CA ALA A 137 17.09 -14.26 -8.55
C ALA A 137 18.23 -15.00 -9.27
N ILE A 138 18.36 -14.82 -10.59
CA ILE A 138 19.46 -15.39 -11.38
C ILE A 138 20.81 -14.81 -10.94
N GLN A 139 20.90 -13.48 -10.83
CA GLN A 139 22.14 -12.78 -10.50
C GLN A 139 22.69 -13.16 -9.11
N HIS A 140 21.79 -13.30 -8.14
CA HIS A 140 22.13 -13.61 -6.75
C HIS A 140 21.95 -15.08 -6.40
N ARG A 141 21.60 -15.94 -7.36
CA ARG A 141 21.39 -17.38 -7.19
C ARG A 141 20.37 -17.68 -6.09
N VAL A 142 19.28 -16.91 -6.04
CA VAL A 142 18.17 -17.17 -5.10
C VAL A 142 17.30 -18.27 -5.70
N SER A 143 17.27 -19.42 -5.05
CA SER A 143 16.52 -20.57 -5.56
C SER A 143 14.99 -20.38 -5.43
N ARG A 144 14.23 -21.23 -6.13
CA ARG A 144 12.79 -21.31 -5.98
C ARG A 144 12.39 -21.72 -4.56
N GLU A 145 13.10 -22.67 -4.00
CA GLU A 145 12.88 -23.18 -2.65
C GLU A 145 13.13 -22.13 -1.58
N ASP A 146 14.13 -21.27 -1.74
CA ASP A 146 14.39 -20.14 -0.84
C ASP A 146 13.25 -19.14 -0.88
N GLN A 147 12.75 -18.81 -2.08
CA GLN A 147 11.63 -17.89 -2.28
C GLN A 147 10.34 -18.43 -1.64
N ASP A 148 9.99 -19.68 -1.92
CA ASP A 148 8.81 -20.34 -1.38
C ASP A 148 8.88 -20.43 0.16
N SER A 149 10.03 -20.80 0.71
CA SER A 149 10.27 -20.87 2.15
C SER A 149 10.14 -19.49 2.81
N PHE A 150 10.61 -18.45 2.14
CA PHE A 150 10.45 -17.06 2.63
C PHE A 150 8.97 -16.64 2.65
N ALA A 151 8.24 -16.89 1.56
CA ALA A 151 6.83 -16.56 1.44
C ALA A 151 5.99 -17.32 2.50
N PHE A 152 6.22 -18.61 2.65
CA PHE A 152 5.59 -19.44 3.68
C PHE A 152 5.81 -18.88 5.09
N ARG A 153 7.06 -18.59 5.43
CA ARG A 153 7.42 -18.00 6.72
C ARG A 153 6.78 -16.61 6.93
N SER A 154 6.63 -15.82 5.86
CA SER A 154 5.95 -14.52 5.90
C SER A 154 4.48 -14.69 6.29
N HIS A 155 3.75 -15.59 5.63
CA HIS A 155 2.36 -15.90 5.99
C HIS A 155 2.23 -16.43 7.43
N GLN A 156 3.10 -17.33 7.86
CA GLN A 156 3.10 -17.84 9.24
C GLN A 156 3.28 -16.73 10.27
N ARG A 157 4.21 -15.80 10.03
CA ARG A 157 4.48 -14.67 10.94
C ARG A 157 3.30 -13.70 10.99
N ALA A 158 2.73 -13.36 9.83
CA ALA A 158 1.57 -12.50 9.72
C ALA A 158 0.36 -13.13 10.42
N SER A 159 0.06 -14.40 10.14
CA SER A 159 -1.01 -15.17 10.77
C SER A 159 -0.87 -15.18 12.30
N LYS A 160 0.32 -15.53 12.82
CA LYS A 160 0.59 -15.55 14.26
C LYS A 160 0.41 -14.16 14.88
N SER A 161 0.85 -13.10 14.22
CA SER A 161 0.72 -11.72 14.74
C SER A 161 -0.73 -11.28 14.77
N THR A 162 -1.52 -11.60 13.75
CA THR A 162 -2.95 -11.30 13.69
C THR A 162 -3.71 -12.06 14.78
N THR A 163 -3.55 -13.38 14.85
CA THR A 163 -4.29 -14.22 15.81
C THR A 163 -3.93 -13.96 17.27
N SER A 164 -2.72 -13.47 17.53
CA SER A 164 -2.31 -13.03 18.89
C SER A 164 -2.74 -11.61 19.23
N GLY A 165 -3.45 -10.92 18.35
CA GLY A 165 -3.92 -9.53 18.56
C GLY A 165 -2.80 -8.49 18.51
N ARG A 166 -1.59 -8.83 18.02
CA ARG A 166 -0.47 -7.89 17.97
C ARG A 166 -0.77 -6.65 17.11
N PHE A 167 -1.56 -6.83 16.03
CA PHE A 167 -1.93 -5.75 15.13
C PHE A 167 -3.18 -4.97 15.57
N SER A 168 -3.87 -5.36 16.65
CA SER A 168 -5.12 -4.72 17.06
C SER A 168 -5.01 -3.21 17.36
N ARG A 169 -3.82 -2.74 17.70
CA ARG A 169 -3.55 -1.32 17.93
C ARG A 169 -3.26 -0.54 16.64
N GLU A 170 -2.92 -1.23 15.57
CA GLU A 170 -2.50 -0.65 14.29
C GLU A 170 -3.63 -0.69 13.27
N ILE A 171 -4.53 -1.67 13.37
CA ILE A 171 -5.63 -1.85 12.43
C ILE A 171 -6.81 -0.98 12.84
N VAL A 172 -7.35 -0.28 11.84
CA VAL A 172 -8.61 0.45 11.93
C VAL A 172 -9.65 -0.31 11.13
N GLY A 173 -10.78 -0.62 11.77
CA GLY A 173 -11.91 -1.23 11.08
C GLY A 173 -12.58 -0.25 10.12
N VAL A 174 -12.90 -0.69 8.93
CA VAL A 174 -13.60 0.11 7.94
C VAL A 174 -14.83 -0.63 7.42
N GLU A 175 -15.87 0.11 7.06
CA GLU A 175 -17.04 -0.46 6.40
C GLU A 175 -16.66 -0.94 5.00
N GLY A 176 -17.07 -2.15 4.68
CA GLY A 176 -16.86 -2.78 3.38
C GLY A 176 -18.02 -3.70 3.05
N HIS A 177 -17.82 -4.65 2.13
CA HIS A 177 -18.89 -5.55 1.69
C HIS A 177 -18.37 -6.97 1.57
N ASP A 178 -19.17 -7.94 1.99
CA ASP A 178 -18.92 -9.36 1.73
C ASP A 178 -19.08 -9.70 0.22
N GLN A 179 -18.96 -10.96 -0.13
CA GLN A 179 -19.06 -11.42 -1.53
C GLN A 179 -20.47 -11.25 -2.10
N GLU A 180 -21.47 -11.31 -1.25
CA GLU A 180 -22.89 -11.14 -1.58
C GLU A 180 -23.29 -9.66 -1.67
N GLY A 181 -22.45 -8.75 -1.24
CA GLY A 181 -22.67 -7.31 -1.25
C GLY A 181 -23.33 -6.75 0.01
N HIS A 182 -23.43 -7.55 1.09
CA HIS A 182 -23.91 -7.06 2.37
C HIS A 182 -22.83 -6.22 3.04
N LEU A 183 -23.26 -5.16 3.74
CA LEU A 183 -22.38 -4.31 4.52
C LEU A 183 -21.70 -5.12 5.63
N GLN A 184 -20.40 -5.02 5.73
CA GLN A 184 -19.60 -5.71 6.74
C GLN A 184 -18.47 -4.82 7.22
N PHE A 185 -18.08 -4.99 8.48
CA PHE A 185 -16.94 -4.28 9.05
C PHE A 185 -15.66 -5.09 8.82
N CYS A 186 -14.70 -4.51 8.09
CA CYS A 186 -13.43 -5.13 7.76
C CYS A 186 -12.40 -4.84 8.86
N LEU A 187 -11.98 -5.88 9.58
CA LEU A 187 -11.07 -5.80 10.72
C LEU A 187 -9.75 -6.55 10.50
N GLU A 188 -9.61 -7.24 9.38
CA GLU A 188 -8.46 -8.09 9.11
C GLU A 188 -7.91 -7.84 7.69
N ASP A 189 -6.63 -8.11 7.54
CA ASP A 189 -5.95 -8.12 6.25
C ASP A 189 -6.29 -9.41 5.49
N GLU A 190 -7.02 -9.29 4.39
CA GLU A 190 -7.49 -10.42 3.57
C GLU A 190 -6.38 -11.16 2.83
N VAL A 191 -5.17 -10.58 2.70
CA VAL A 191 -4.05 -11.23 1.97
C VAL A 191 -3.33 -12.28 2.80
N ILE A 192 -3.54 -12.31 4.11
CA ILE A 192 -2.89 -13.28 5.00
C ILE A 192 -3.53 -14.66 4.80
N ARG A 193 -2.73 -15.63 4.41
CA ARG A 193 -3.17 -17.03 4.32
C ARG A 193 -2.84 -17.76 5.62
N HIS A 194 -3.83 -17.88 6.50
CA HIS A 194 -3.67 -18.48 7.83
C HIS A 194 -3.34 -19.97 7.78
N ASP A 195 -3.79 -20.65 6.73
CA ASP A 195 -3.63 -22.08 6.45
C ASP A 195 -2.56 -22.40 5.39
N ALA A 196 -1.70 -21.41 5.08
CA ALA A 196 -0.65 -21.60 4.08
C ALA A 196 0.19 -22.85 4.34
N LYS A 197 0.48 -23.63 3.27
CA LYS A 197 1.34 -24.80 3.30
C LYS A 197 2.47 -24.65 2.28
N LEU A 198 3.65 -25.09 2.66
CA LEU A 198 4.84 -24.96 1.81
C LEU A 198 4.72 -25.76 0.52
N ASP A 199 4.16 -26.95 0.57
CA ASP A 199 3.93 -27.81 -0.59
C ASP A 199 2.93 -27.21 -1.59
N GLU A 200 1.91 -26.52 -1.11
CA GLU A 200 0.95 -25.80 -1.95
C GLU A 200 1.61 -24.59 -2.64
N ILE A 201 2.46 -23.84 -1.93
CA ILE A 201 3.24 -22.73 -2.50
C ILE A 201 4.23 -23.27 -3.54
N ALA A 202 4.94 -24.35 -3.23
CA ALA A 202 5.90 -24.98 -4.12
C ALA A 202 5.27 -25.55 -5.41
N ALA A 203 4.00 -25.94 -5.36
CA ALA A 203 3.25 -26.44 -6.52
C ALA A 203 2.80 -25.33 -7.50
N LEU A 204 2.92 -24.04 -7.13
CA LEU A 204 2.51 -22.92 -7.99
C LEU A 204 3.41 -22.82 -9.23
N LYS A 205 2.77 -22.48 -10.36
CA LYS A 205 3.49 -22.29 -11.62
C LYS A 205 4.20 -20.95 -11.68
N PRO A 206 5.36 -20.86 -12.35
CA PRO A 206 5.99 -19.59 -12.68
C PRO A 206 5.04 -18.64 -13.43
N VAL A 207 5.09 -17.34 -13.13
CA VAL A 207 4.19 -16.33 -13.72
C VAL A 207 4.86 -15.54 -14.82
N PHE A 208 6.13 -15.14 -14.64
CA PHE A 208 6.82 -14.23 -15.54
C PHE A 208 7.70 -14.96 -16.57
N ASN A 209 8.39 -16.01 -16.18
CA ASN A 209 9.12 -16.90 -17.06
C ASN A 209 8.55 -18.32 -16.92
N PRO A 210 7.62 -18.75 -17.78
CA PRO A 210 6.89 -20.01 -17.61
C PRO A 210 7.75 -21.26 -17.80
N VAL A 211 8.97 -21.13 -18.36
CA VAL A 211 9.86 -22.27 -18.62
C VAL A 211 10.73 -22.59 -17.41
N SER A 212 11.33 -21.58 -16.79
CA SER A 212 12.35 -21.77 -15.76
C SER A 212 12.36 -20.71 -14.66
N GLY A 213 11.36 -19.82 -14.64
CA GLY A 213 11.31 -18.73 -13.67
C GLY A 213 11.00 -19.21 -12.25
N PRO A 214 11.65 -18.66 -11.23
CA PRO A 214 11.35 -18.96 -9.85
C PRO A 214 10.21 -18.13 -9.25
N VAL A 215 9.77 -17.05 -9.90
CA VAL A 215 8.75 -16.14 -9.35
C VAL A 215 7.34 -16.66 -9.64
N THR A 216 6.54 -16.80 -8.59
CA THR A 216 5.15 -17.30 -8.65
C THR A 216 4.16 -16.34 -8.01
N ALA A 217 2.87 -16.65 -8.13
CA ALA A 217 1.83 -15.93 -7.39
C ALA A 217 2.00 -16.04 -5.86
N GLY A 218 2.57 -17.13 -5.35
CA GLY A 218 2.85 -17.31 -3.92
C GLY A 218 4.00 -16.47 -3.38
N THR A 219 4.89 -16.01 -4.26
CA THR A 219 6.05 -15.16 -3.92
C THR A 219 5.89 -13.71 -4.40
N SER A 220 4.72 -13.37 -4.90
CA SER A 220 4.37 -12.03 -5.39
C SER A 220 3.31 -11.38 -4.50
N SER A 221 3.22 -10.05 -4.56
CA SER A 221 2.15 -9.30 -3.92
C SER A 221 0.80 -9.60 -4.58
N ALA A 222 -0.25 -9.65 -3.79
CA ALA A 222 -1.63 -9.80 -4.25
C ALA A 222 -2.15 -8.51 -4.87
#